data_e9de106d0b2b829f1627d04afc4efc1c
#
_entry.id   e9de106d0b2b829f1627d04afc4efc1c
#
_cell.length_a   1.000
_cell.length_b   1.000
_cell.length_c   1.000
_cell.angle_alpha   90.00
_cell.angle_beta   90.00
_cell.angle_gamma   90.00
#
_symmetry.space_group_name_H-M   'P 1'
#
loop_
_entity.id
_entity.type
_entity.pdbx_description
1 polymer ?
#
loop_
_entity_poly.entity_id
_entity_poly.type
_entity_poly.pdbx_seq_one_letter_code
_entity_poly.pdbx_strand_id
1 'polypeptide(L)'
;MRNVLTFLLLLFSLLCNGQSPKLFTTDKELSSSLINQIYQDRNGFIWIATEDGLNRYDGAKFTIYKHEPNNEHSLAHNFVRTVFEDSKGHLFIG
;
A
#
# COMPACT_ATOMS: atom_id res chain seq x y z
N MET A 1 -14.35 1.97 -8.89
CA MET A 1 -13.50 1.04 -9.61
C MET A 1 -12.85 1.65 -10.82
N ARG A 2 -13.62 2.17 -11.77
CA ARG A 2 -13.01 2.81 -12.94
C ARG A 2 -12.09 3.97 -12.57
N ASN A 3 -12.47 4.77 -11.58
CA ASN A 3 -11.67 5.92 -11.16
C ASN A 3 -10.34 5.51 -10.54
N VAL A 4 -10.33 4.42 -9.77
CA VAL A 4 -9.10 3.92 -9.18
C VAL A 4 -8.16 3.43 -10.26
N LEU A 5 -8.67 2.68 -11.23
CA LEU A 5 -7.86 2.20 -12.34
C LEU A 5 -7.32 3.36 -13.16
N THR A 6 -8.16 4.36 -13.45
CA THR A 6 -7.73 5.55 -14.18
C THR A 6 -6.64 6.29 -13.42
N PHE A 7 -6.79 6.42 -12.11
CA PHE A 7 -5.79 7.07 -11.28
C PHE A 7 -4.46 6.32 -11.30
N LEU A 8 -4.49 5.01 -11.21
CA LEU A 8 -3.28 4.19 -11.27
C LEU A 8 -2.60 4.31 -12.62
N LEU A 9 -3.37 4.37 -13.70
CA LEU A 9 -2.81 4.58 -15.04
C LEU A 9 -2.18 5.95 -15.17
N LEU A 10 -2.81 6.99 -14.62
CA LEU A 10 -2.26 8.33 -14.63
C LEU A 10 -0.96 8.39 -13.84
N LEU A 11 -0.94 7.77 -12.68
CA LEU A 11 0.25 7.71 -11.84
C LEU A 11 1.39 7.02 -12.58
N PHE A 12 1.08 5.92 -13.25
CA PHE A 12 2.05 5.20 -14.05
C PHE A 12 2.56 6.07 -15.21
N SER A 13 1.68 6.78 -15.87
CA SER A 13 2.06 7.68 -16.98
C SER A 13 2.99 8.78 -16.50
N LEU A 14 2.74 9.33 -15.32
CA LEU A 14 3.62 10.35 -14.74
C LEU A 14 5.01 9.79 -14.48
N LEU A 15 5.08 8.56 -14.00
CA LEU A 15 6.36 7.90 -13.74
C LEU A 15 7.13 7.64 -15.02
N CYS A 16 6.44 7.37 -16.10
CA CYS A 16 7.05 7.07 -17.39
C CYS A 16 7.36 8.31 -18.23
N ASN A 17 6.93 9.48 -17.78
CA ASN A 17 6.90 10.69 -18.59
C ASN A 17 8.24 11.43 -18.54
N GLY A 18 9.27 10.87 -19.19
CA GLY A 18 10.57 11.48 -19.27
C GLY A 18 11.40 11.37 -18.00
N GLN A 19 10.85 10.76 -16.97
CA GLN A 19 11.56 10.53 -15.73
C GLN A 19 11.93 9.06 -15.64
N SER A 20 13.07 8.75 -15.05
CA SER A 20 13.38 7.36 -14.76
C SER A 20 12.38 6.85 -13.74
N PRO A 21 11.66 5.75 -14.06
CA PRO A 21 10.70 5.22 -13.11
C PRO A 21 11.43 4.80 -11.83
N LYS A 22 10.85 5.19 -10.71
CA LYS A 22 11.37 4.79 -9.42
C LYS A 22 10.96 3.35 -9.17
N LEU A 23 11.95 2.47 -8.98
CA LEU A 23 11.69 1.08 -8.66
C LEU A 23 11.51 0.94 -7.15
N PHE A 24 10.34 0.46 -6.75
CA PHE A 24 10.08 0.15 -5.36
C PHE A 24 10.49 -1.30 -5.11
N THR A 25 11.58 -1.48 -4.40
CA THR A 25 12.11 -2.80 -4.10
C THR A 25 12.07 -3.07 -2.61
N THR A 26 12.13 -4.36 -2.26
CA THR A 26 12.15 -4.78 -0.86
C THR A 26 13.38 -4.28 -0.13
N ASP A 27 14.46 -4.03 -0.83
CA ASP A 27 15.70 -3.61 -0.21
C ASP A 27 15.64 -2.22 0.38
N LYS A 28 14.74 -1.37 -0.14
CA LYS A 28 14.74 0.04 0.22
C LYS A 28 13.42 0.55 0.74
N GLU A 29 12.29 0.07 0.23
CA GLU A 29 11.03 0.77 0.45
C GLU A 29 9.87 -0.12 0.86
N LEU A 30 9.69 -1.27 0.23
CA LEU A 30 8.62 -2.19 0.56
C LEU A 30 9.05 -3.23 1.56
N SER A 31 8.11 -3.68 2.39
CA SER A 31 8.38 -4.73 3.36
C SER A 31 8.54 -6.10 2.71
N SER A 32 7.98 -6.29 1.52
CA SER A 32 8.06 -7.55 0.77
C SER A 32 7.79 -7.28 -0.70
N SER A 33 8.41 -8.09 -1.57
CA SER A 33 8.12 -8.06 -3.00
C SER A 33 6.88 -8.87 -3.37
N LEU A 34 6.34 -9.65 -2.42
CA LEU A 34 5.19 -10.51 -2.66
C LEU A 34 3.92 -9.73 -2.29
N ILE A 35 3.34 -9.06 -3.28
CA ILE A 35 2.22 -8.16 -3.11
C ILE A 35 0.92 -8.90 -3.35
N ASN A 36 -0.01 -8.80 -2.40
CA ASN A 36 -1.31 -9.44 -2.50
C ASN A 36 -2.40 -8.50 -3.01
N GLN A 37 -2.31 -7.22 -2.64
CA GLN A 37 -3.30 -6.24 -3.08
C GLN A 37 -2.74 -4.83 -2.99
N ILE A 38 -3.18 -3.97 -3.91
CA ILE A 38 -2.92 -2.54 -3.86
C ILE A 38 -4.26 -1.83 -3.81
N TYR A 39 -4.42 -0.89 -2.89
CA TYR A 39 -5.66 -0.16 -2.69
C TYR A 39 -5.38 1.31 -2.42
N GLN A 40 -6.09 2.19 -3.10
CA GLN A 40 -6.01 3.62 -2.80
C GLN A 40 -7.20 4.04 -1.95
N ASP A 41 -6.92 4.66 -0.80
CA ASP A 41 -7.99 5.11 0.08
C ASP A 41 -8.55 6.48 -0.38
N ARG A 42 -9.61 6.93 0.31
CA ARG A 42 -10.29 8.18 -0.07
C ARG A 42 -9.41 9.41 0.15
N ASN A 43 -8.39 9.29 0.98
CA ASN A 43 -7.46 10.39 1.26
C ASN A 43 -6.28 10.40 0.29
N GLY A 44 -6.22 9.44 -0.64
CA GLY A 44 -5.16 9.37 -1.64
C GLY A 44 -3.97 8.53 -1.26
N PHE A 45 -3.93 7.98 -0.05
CA PHE A 45 -2.85 7.07 0.33
C PHE A 45 -2.97 5.76 -0.41
N ILE A 46 -1.84 5.21 -0.82
CA ILE A 46 -1.80 3.92 -1.47
C ILE A 46 -1.36 2.88 -0.46
N TRP A 47 -2.21 1.88 -0.27
CA TRP A 47 -1.96 0.78 0.65
C TRP A 47 -1.54 -0.45 -0.14
N ILE A 48 -0.48 -1.10 0.32
CA ILE A 48 0.05 -2.28 -0.34
C ILE A 48 0.10 -3.41 0.67
N ALA A 49 -0.80 -4.38 0.48
CA ALA A 49 -0.86 -5.57 1.32
C ALA A 49 0.15 -6.58 0.80
N THR A 50 1.03 -7.04 1.66
CA THR A 50 2.10 -7.96 1.30
C THR A 50 2.11 -9.18 2.20
N GLU A 51 2.96 -10.13 1.84
CA GLU A 51 3.14 -11.33 2.66
C GLU A 51 4.00 -11.07 3.91
N ASP A 52 4.52 -9.85 4.06
CA ASP A 52 5.31 -9.48 5.24
C ASP A 52 5.03 -8.05 5.67
N GLY A 53 3.76 -7.74 5.87
CA GLY A 53 3.35 -6.46 6.38
C GLY A 53 2.45 -5.67 5.46
N LEU A 54 2.01 -4.53 5.94
CA LEU A 54 1.18 -3.57 5.22
C LEU A 54 1.98 -2.30 5.01
N ASN A 55 1.97 -1.80 3.80
CA ASN A 55 2.71 -0.59 3.45
C ASN A 55 1.75 0.51 3.05
N ARG A 56 2.01 1.74 3.50
CA ARG A 56 1.26 2.92 3.08
C ARG A 56 2.21 3.88 2.38
N TYR A 57 1.86 4.27 1.18
CA TYR A 57 2.63 5.25 0.41
C TYR A 57 1.86 6.56 0.36
N ASP A 58 2.50 7.66 0.76
CA ASP A 58 1.88 8.99 0.80
C ASP A 58 2.27 9.87 -0.39
N GLY A 59 2.98 9.32 -1.36
CA GLY A 59 3.48 10.07 -2.50
C GLY A 59 4.96 10.42 -2.39
N ALA A 60 5.52 10.30 -1.21
CA ALA A 60 6.92 10.61 -0.97
C ALA A 60 7.66 9.47 -0.27
N LYS A 61 7.03 8.85 0.72
CA LYS A 61 7.68 7.82 1.52
C LYS A 61 6.70 6.71 1.88
N PHE A 62 7.25 5.58 2.29
CA PHE A 62 6.49 4.44 2.78
C PHE A 62 6.49 4.40 4.29
N THR A 63 5.33 4.07 4.86
CA THR A 63 5.20 3.70 6.26
C THR A 63 4.87 2.22 6.30
N ILE A 64 5.62 1.46 7.07
CA ILE A 64 5.47 0.00 7.13
C ILE A 64 4.83 -0.38 8.47
N TYR A 65 3.77 -1.18 8.39
CA TYR A 65 3.07 -1.70 9.57
C TYR A 65 3.29 -3.20 9.62
N LYS A 66 3.64 -3.68 10.81
CA LYS A 66 3.87 -5.10 11.05
C LYS A 66 3.25 -5.53 12.36
N HIS A 67 3.15 -6.84 12.55
CA HIS A 67 2.75 -7.40 13.82
C HIS A 67 3.86 -7.16 14.84
N GLU A 68 3.47 -6.67 16.04
CA GLU A 68 4.38 -6.48 17.16
C GLU A 68 3.84 -7.28 18.33
N PRO A 69 4.58 -8.28 18.82
CA PRO A 69 4.06 -9.26 19.80
C PRO A 69 3.46 -8.66 21.05
N ASN A 70 3.98 -7.53 21.53
CA ASN A 70 3.51 -6.94 22.78
C ASN A 70 2.66 -5.68 22.57
N ASN A 71 2.16 -5.47 21.34
CA ASN A 71 1.36 -4.31 21.01
C ASN A 71 0.04 -4.76 20.36
N GLU A 72 -1.05 -4.70 21.14
CA GLU A 72 -2.36 -5.10 20.65
C GLU A 72 -2.90 -4.17 19.57
N HIS A 73 -2.30 -2.99 19.38
CA HIS A 73 -2.69 -2.04 18.34
C HIS A 73 -1.90 -2.22 17.05
N SER A 74 -0.99 -3.19 17.01
CA SER A 74 -0.28 -3.53 15.79
C SER A 74 -1.10 -4.50 14.95
N LEU A 75 -0.60 -4.84 13.76
CA LEU A 75 -1.25 -5.84 12.91
C LEU A 75 -1.37 -7.18 13.62
N ALA A 76 -2.48 -7.89 13.39
CA ALA A 76 -2.67 -9.22 13.96
C ALA A 76 -1.64 -10.22 13.42
N HIS A 77 -1.28 -10.07 12.14
CA HIS A 77 -0.31 -10.94 11.46
C HIS A 77 0.47 -10.12 10.45
N ASN A 78 1.67 -10.59 10.10
CA ASN A 78 2.45 -9.94 9.05
C ASN A 78 1.93 -10.26 7.64
N PHE A 79 1.30 -11.41 7.46
CA PHE A 79 0.73 -11.77 6.17
C PHE A 79 -0.59 -11.01 5.98
N VAL A 80 -0.60 -10.05 5.05
CA VAL A 80 -1.77 -9.23 4.79
C VAL A 80 -2.30 -9.55 3.39
N ARG A 81 -3.54 -10.00 3.33
CA ARG A 81 -4.17 -10.41 2.07
C ARG A 81 -4.90 -9.27 1.40
N THR A 82 -5.57 -8.45 2.20
CA THR A 82 -6.49 -7.46 1.65
C THR A 82 -6.53 -6.22 2.52
N VAL A 83 -6.86 -5.11 1.90
CA VAL A 83 -7.10 -3.85 2.56
C VAL A 83 -8.21 -3.13 1.80
N PHE A 84 -9.18 -2.58 2.53
CA PHE A 84 -10.26 -1.80 1.91
C PHE A 84 -10.87 -0.85 2.93
N GLU A 85 -11.62 0.12 2.43
CA GLU A 85 -12.33 1.11 3.23
C GLU A 85 -13.83 0.88 3.15
N ASP A 86 -14.55 1.12 4.28
CA ASP A 86 -16.00 1.17 4.24
C ASP A 86 -16.48 2.58 3.85
N SER A 87 -17.78 2.77 3.84
CA SER A 87 -18.39 4.05 3.46
C SER A 87 -18.08 5.17 4.45
N LYS A 88 -17.66 4.83 5.66
CA LYS A 88 -17.34 5.80 6.71
C LYS A 88 -15.84 6.12 6.80
N GLY A 89 -15.05 5.52 5.95
CA GLY A 89 -13.61 5.74 5.94
C GLY A 89 -12.84 4.85 6.91
N HIS A 90 -13.47 3.82 7.47
CA HIS A 90 -12.76 2.85 8.29
C HIS A 90 -12.00 1.89 7.40
N LEU A 91 -10.73 1.70 7.71
CA LEU A 91 -9.85 0.82 6.94
C LEU A 91 -9.88 -0.58 7.57
N PHE A 92 -10.14 -1.58 6.73
CA PHE A 92 -10.17 -2.98 7.15
C PHE A 92 -9.00 -3.72 6.54
N ILE A 93 -8.28 -4.46 7.37
CA ILE A 93 -7.10 -5.21 6.96
C ILE A 93 -7.34 -6.68 7.31
N GLY A 94 -7.22 -7.52 6.30
CA GLY A 94 -7.45 -8.96 6.47
C GLY A 94 -6.30 -9.85 6.06
#